data_c11a3183ef4492fe3fc48f5a068c2292
#
_entry.id   c11a3183ef4492fe3fc48f5a068c2292
#
_cell.length_a   1.000
_cell.length_b   1.000
_cell.length_c   1.000
_cell.angle_alpha   90.00
_cell.angle_beta   90.00
_cell.angle_gamma   90.00
#
_symmetry.space_group_name_H-M   'P 1'
#
loop_
_entity.id
_entity.type
_entity.pdbx_description
1 polymer ?
#
loop_
_entity_poly.entity_id
_entity_poly.type
_entity_poly.pdbx_seq_one_letter_code
_entity_poly.pdbx_strand_id
1 'polypeptide(L)'
;MDSQPLVVFCTCPDQASAERIAATVVEERLAACVNMLPGLTSIYRWREQIQRDTELLLLTKTQGAIYPLLEARIRELHPYDVPEIIALPVRMGSSAYLDWIAANTGASA
;
A
#
# COMPACT_ATOMS: atom_id res chain seq x y z
N MET A 1 11.65 -17.48 4.69
CA MET A 1 10.64 -16.54 4.18
C MET A 1 11.20 -15.13 4.21
N ASP A 2 10.85 -14.33 3.19
CA ASP A 2 11.35 -12.97 3.10
C ASP A 2 10.62 -12.06 4.10
N SER A 3 11.30 -11.69 5.18
CA SER A 3 10.77 -10.83 6.23
C SER A 3 11.19 -9.36 6.07
N GLN A 4 11.75 -8.98 4.93
CA GLN A 4 12.17 -7.61 4.67
C GLN A 4 10.97 -6.65 4.83
N PRO A 5 11.04 -5.68 5.77
CA PRO A 5 9.97 -4.69 5.90
C PRO A 5 9.90 -3.83 4.65
N LEU A 6 8.67 -3.55 4.22
CA LEU A 6 8.42 -2.75 3.02
C LEU A 6 7.43 -1.64 3.32
N VAL A 7 7.63 -0.50 2.65
CA VAL A 7 6.60 0.53 2.53
C VAL A 7 6.09 0.50 1.10
N VAL A 8 4.80 0.27 0.94
CA VAL A 8 4.18 0.16 -0.38
C VAL A 8 3.35 1.41 -0.64
N PHE A 9 3.64 2.08 -1.74
CA PHE A 9 2.93 3.28 -2.17
C PHE A 9 1.81 2.89 -3.11
N CYS A 10 0.62 3.43 -2.86
CA CYS A 10 -0.52 3.28 -3.76
C CYS A 10 -1.30 4.59 -3.75
N THR A 11 -1.65 5.12 -4.91
CA THR A 11 -2.50 6.32 -4.97
C THR A 11 -3.93 5.92 -5.32
N CYS A 12 -4.89 6.63 -4.73
CA CYS A 12 -6.32 6.37 -4.93
C CYS A 12 -7.03 7.66 -5.31
N PRO A 13 -8.08 7.58 -6.16
CA PRO A 13 -8.76 8.77 -6.66
C PRO A 13 -9.69 9.43 -5.63
N ASP A 14 -10.16 8.70 -4.62
CA ASP A 14 -11.12 9.22 -3.67
C ASP A 14 -11.00 8.54 -2.31
N GLN A 15 -11.63 9.16 -1.32
CA GLN A 15 -11.59 8.70 0.07
C GLN A 15 -12.22 7.30 0.22
N ALA A 16 -13.33 7.06 -0.47
CA ALA A 16 -14.06 5.80 -0.32
C ALA A 16 -13.25 4.60 -0.80
N SER A 17 -12.60 4.69 -1.98
CA SER A 17 -11.77 3.60 -2.46
C SER A 17 -10.51 3.42 -1.62
N ALA A 18 -9.90 4.52 -1.15
CA ALA A 18 -8.73 4.48 -0.27
C ALA A 18 -9.06 3.76 1.05
N GLU A 19 -10.18 4.11 1.69
CA GLU A 19 -10.59 3.47 2.94
C GLU A 19 -10.92 1.99 2.77
N ARG A 20 -11.58 1.65 1.67
CA ARG A 20 -11.92 0.25 1.39
C ARG A 20 -10.66 -0.60 1.24
N ILE A 21 -9.69 -0.11 0.48
CA ILE A 21 -8.42 -0.81 0.30
C ILE A 21 -7.68 -0.92 1.63
N ALA A 22 -7.52 0.20 2.34
CA ALA A 22 -6.78 0.23 3.60
C ALA A 22 -7.38 -0.71 4.64
N ALA A 23 -8.68 -0.64 4.86
CA ALA A 23 -9.36 -1.48 5.84
C ALA A 23 -9.27 -2.95 5.49
N THR A 24 -9.46 -3.29 4.21
CA THR A 24 -9.44 -4.68 3.76
C THR A 24 -8.07 -5.32 3.94
N VAL A 25 -7.01 -4.64 3.51
CA VAL A 25 -5.67 -5.24 3.57
C VAL A 25 -5.16 -5.38 5.01
N VAL A 26 -5.56 -4.48 5.90
CA VAL A 26 -5.21 -4.60 7.32
C VAL A 26 -6.00 -5.76 7.95
N GLU A 27 -7.30 -5.82 7.70
CA GLU A 27 -8.14 -6.90 8.25
C GLU A 27 -7.66 -8.27 7.79
N GLU A 28 -7.25 -8.39 6.54
CA GLU A 28 -6.78 -9.67 5.97
C GLU A 28 -5.31 -9.96 6.29
N ARG A 29 -4.67 -9.15 7.11
CA ARG A 29 -3.27 -9.31 7.53
C ARG A 29 -2.28 -9.26 6.37
N LEU A 30 -2.64 -8.59 5.31
CA LEU A 30 -1.75 -8.32 4.17
C LEU A 30 -0.89 -7.09 4.42
N ALA A 31 -1.33 -6.25 5.35
CA ALA A 31 -0.60 -5.08 5.82
C ALA A 31 -0.78 -4.94 7.32
N ALA A 32 0.26 -4.48 8.02
CA ALA A 32 0.17 -4.19 9.45
C ALA A 32 -0.50 -2.84 9.69
N CYS A 33 -0.30 -1.91 8.77
CA CYS A 33 -0.76 -0.53 8.92
C CYS A 33 -0.86 0.12 7.55
N VAL A 34 -1.86 0.98 7.37
CA VAL A 34 -1.96 1.85 6.20
C VAL A 34 -2.20 3.27 6.70
N ASN A 35 -1.31 4.19 6.34
CA ASN A 35 -1.54 5.60 6.55
C ASN A 35 -2.13 6.20 5.28
N MET A 36 -3.17 7.01 5.42
CA MET A 36 -3.83 7.65 4.30
C MET A 36 -3.52 9.14 4.31
N LEU A 37 -2.93 9.63 3.22
CA LEU A 37 -2.53 11.03 3.09
C LEU A 37 -3.37 11.68 1.99
N PRO A 38 -4.37 12.51 2.34
CA PRO A 38 -5.20 13.15 1.34
C PRO A 38 -4.55 14.40 0.75
N GLY A 39 -5.10 14.90 -0.36
CA GLY A 39 -4.77 16.21 -0.86
C GLY A 39 -3.51 16.29 -1.72
N LEU A 40 -3.00 15.16 -2.20
CA LEU A 40 -1.87 15.22 -3.11
C LEU A 40 -2.34 15.50 -4.54
N THR A 41 -1.50 16.17 -5.32
CA THR A 41 -1.73 16.39 -6.74
C THR A 41 -0.76 15.50 -7.51
N SER A 42 -1.31 14.66 -8.39
CA SER A 42 -0.51 13.82 -9.27
C SER A 42 -0.51 14.42 -10.66
N ILE A 43 0.68 14.56 -11.24
CA ILE A 43 0.85 15.03 -12.60
C ILE A 43 1.59 13.92 -13.34
N TYR A 44 0.97 13.38 -14.38
CA TYR A 44 1.50 12.18 -15.02
C TYR A 44 1.08 12.13 -16.49
N ARG A 45 1.75 11.28 -17.25
CA ARG A 45 1.44 11.04 -18.65
C ARG A 45 0.54 9.82 -18.78
N TRP A 46 -0.58 10.00 -19.45
CA TRP A 46 -1.50 8.90 -19.75
C TRP A 46 -1.97 9.05 -21.18
N ARG A 47 -1.76 8.01 -22.00
CA ARG A 47 -2.14 8.01 -23.42
C ARG A 47 -1.64 9.26 -24.14
N GLU A 48 -0.36 9.58 -23.93
CA GLU A 48 0.36 10.69 -24.56
C GLU A 48 -0.15 12.08 -24.17
N GLN A 49 -0.98 12.17 -23.13
CA GLN A 49 -1.45 13.45 -22.59
C GLN A 49 -1.00 13.61 -21.14
N ILE A 50 -0.78 14.86 -20.77
CA ILE A 50 -0.44 15.20 -19.38
C ILE A 50 -1.74 15.34 -18.60
N GLN A 51 -1.88 14.55 -17.53
CA GLN A 51 -3.04 14.57 -16.65
C GLN A 51 -2.65 15.20 -15.31
N ARG A 52 -3.67 15.74 -14.62
CA ARG A 52 -3.49 16.39 -13.33
C ARG A 52 -4.69 16.04 -12.47
N ASP A 53 -4.46 15.25 -11.44
CA ASP A 53 -5.54 14.76 -10.59
C ASP A 53 -5.22 14.95 -9.11
N THR A 54 -6.26 15.18 -8.31
CA THR A 54 -6.12 15.13 -6.86
C THR A 54 -6.32 13.68 -6.42
N GLU A 55 -5.40 13.18 -5.61
CA GLU A 55 -5.43 11.80 -5.14
C GLU A 55 -5.08 11.72 -3.66
N LEU A 56 -5.28 10.53 -3.07
CA LEU A 56 -4.78 10.18 -1.75
C LEU A 56 -3.62 9.21 -1.92
N LEU A 57 -2.61 9.33 -1.05
CA LEU A 57 -1.50 8.39 -1.01
C LEU A 57 -1.70 7.42 0.15
N LEU A 58 -1.64 6.14 -0.13
CA LEU A 58 -1.60 5.10 0.89
C LEU A 58 -0.15 4.70 1.12
N LEU A 59 0.28 4.80 2.39
CA LEU A 59 1.57 4.31 2.84
C LEU A 59 1.31 3.02 3.61
N THR A 60 1.57 1.90 2.97
CA THR A 60 1.18 0.57 3.46
C THR A 60 2.42 -0.16 3.96
N LYS A 61 2.38 -0.66 5.21
CA LYS A 61 3.52 -1.36 5.81
C LYS A 61 3.28 -2.85 5.80
N THR A 62 4.20 -3.58 5.19
CA THR A 62 4.14 -5.04 5.07
C THR A 62 5.55 -5.64 5.04
N GLN A 63 5.65 -6.88 4.65
CA GLN A 63 6.94 -7.57 4.49
C GLN A 63 6.99 -8.31 3.16
N GLY A 64 8.19 -8.65 2.72
CA GLY A 64 8.42 -9.21 1.40
C GLY A 64 7.62 -10.47 1.10
N ALA A 65 7.53 -11.38 2.08
CA ALA A 65 6.80 -12.65 1.90
C ALA A 65 5.31 -12.43 1.62
N ILE A 66 4.75 -11.31 2.09
CA ILE A 66 3.32 -11.01 1.98
C ILE A 66 3.03 -10.13 0.75
N TYR A 67 4.02 -9.41 0.26
CA TYR A 67 3.83 -8.42 -0.80
C TYR A 67 3.06 -8.95 -2.02
N PRO A 68 3.36 -10.13 -2.57
CA PRO A 68 2.61 -10.61 -3.75
C PRO A 68 1.11 -10.73 -3.50
N LEU A 69 0.71 -11.15 -2.29
CA LEU A 69 -0.70 -11.24 -1.93
C LEU A 69 -1.31 -9.86 -1.75
N LEU A 70 -0.56 -8.93 -1.14
CA LEU A 70 -1.00 -7.54 -0.99
C LEU A 70 -1.24 -6.90 -2.34
N GLU A 71 -0.29 -7.01 -3.27
CA GLU A 71 -0.41 -6.45 -4.60
C GLU A 71 -1.64 -6.99 -5.31
N ALA A 72 -1.84 -8.31 -5.30
CA ALA A 72 -2.98 -8.94 -5.93
C ALA A 72 -4.30 -8.41 -5.36
N ARG A 73 -4.36 -8.27 -4.04
CA ARG A 73 -5.59 -7.82 -3.38
C ARG A 73 -5.90 -6.36 -3.69
N ILE A 74 -4.88 -5.49 -3.69
CA ILE A 74 -5.07 -4.09 -4.06
C ILE A 74 -5.59 -4.00 -5.50
N ARG A 75 -5.03 -4.77 -6.42
CA ARG A 75 -5.46 -4.75 -7.82
C ARG A 75 -6.92 -5.16 -7.99
N GLU A 76 -7.40 -6.10 -7.17
CA GLU A 76 -8.82 -6.49 -7.18
C GLU A 76 -9.75 -5.36 -6.73
N LEU A 77 -9.30 -4.56 -5.76
CA LEU A 77 -10.12 -3.54 -5.12
C LEU A 77 -10.01 -2.16 -5.77
N HIS A 78 -8.91 -1.92 -6.48
CA HIS A 78 -8.61 -0.59 -7.02
C HIS A 78 -9.46 -0.27 -8.24
N PRO A 79 -9.97 0.97 -8.36
CA PRO A 79 -10.79 1.35 -9.50
C PRO A 79 -10.04 1.53 -10.82
N TYR A 80 -8.70 1.64 -10.78
CA TYR A 80 -7.89 1.78 -12.00
C TYR A 80 -7.50 0.43 -12.60
N ASP A 81 -7.37 0.40 -13.92
CA ASP A 81 -6.83 -0.79 -14.60
C ASP A 81 -5.35 -0.99 -14.27
N VAL A 82 -4.59 0.10 -14.18
CA VAL A 82 -3.17 0.07 -13.88
C VAL A 82 -2.89 0.98 -12.69
N PRO A 83 -3.14 0.52 -11.46
CA PRO A 83 -2.88 1.34 -10.28
C PRO A 83 -1.39 1.47 -9.99
N GLU A 84 -0.99 2.58 -9.36
CA GLU A 84 0.35 2.71 -8.83
C GLU A 84 0.49 1.83 -7.60
N ILE A 85 1.34 0.81 -7.67
CA ILE A 85 1.66 -0.05 -6.54
C ILE A 85 3.16 -0.32 -6.62
N ILE A 86 3.92 0.35 -5.75
CA ILE A 86 5.37 0.18 -5.71
C ILE A 86 5.82 -0.02 -4.27
N ALA A 87 6.78 -0.91 -4.09
CA ALA A 87 7.31 -1.24 -2.78
C ALA A 87 8.74 -0.74 -2.65
N LEU A 88 9.05 -0.14 -1.50
CA LEU A 88 10.40 0.29 -1.15
C LEU A 88 10.86 -0.47 0.08
N PRO A 89 12.09 -0.99 0.09
CA PRO A 89 12.61 -1.65 1.28
C PRO A 89 12.89 -0.63 2.37
N VAL A 90 12.54 -0.99 3.62
CA VAL A 90 12.90 -0.21 4.79
C VAL A 90 14.28 -0.66 5.22
N ARG A 91 15.27 0.18 5.01
CA ARG A 91 16.65 -0.18 5.35
C ARG A 91 16.89 -0.15 6.85
N MET A 92 16.34 0.86 7.53
CA MET A 92 16.55 1.04 8.97
C MET A 92 15.27 1.57 9.60
N GLY A 93 14.99 1.12 10.80
CA GLY A 93 13.85 1.58 11.56
C GLY A 93 13.94 1.12 13.00
N SER A 94 13.03 1.60 13.83
CA SER A 94 12.91 1.12 15.21
C SER A 94 12.68 -0.38 15.21
N SER A 95 13.50 -1.15 15.92
CA SER A 95 13.36 -2.61 15.95
C SER A 95 12.00 -3.04 16.48
N ALA A 96 11.48 -2.34 17.49
CA ALA A 96 10.15 -2.64 18.04
C ALA A 96 9.06 -2.47 16.99
N TYR A 97 9.15 -1.41 16.18
CA TYR A 97 8.16 -1.16 15.14
C TYR A 97 8.26 -2.17 13.99
N LEU A 98 9.49 -2.47 13.56
CA LEU A 98 9.70 -3.46 12.49
C LEU A 98 9.23 -4.85 12.91
N ASP A 99 9.46 -5.23 14.17
CA ASP A 99 8.94 -6.48 14.73
C ASP A 99 7.42 -6.48 14.75
N TRP A 100 6.82 -5.33 15.05
CA TRP A 100 5.37 -5.18 15.05
C TRP A 100 4.79 -5.40 13.65
N ILE A 101 5.44 -4.87 12.62
CA ILE A 101 5.01 -5.11 11.22
C ILE A 101 5.00 -6.61 10.92
N ALA A 102 6.09 -7.30 11.27
CA ALA A 102 6.20 -8.73 11.01
C ALA A 102 5.13 -9.52 11.78
N ALA A 103 4.86 -9.15 13.02
CA ALA A 103 3.89 -9.85 13.86
C ALA A 103 2.45 -9.68 13.41
N ASN A 104 2.16 -8.61 12.66
CA ASN A 104 0.79 -8.27 12.25
C ASN A 104 0.52 -8.49 10.76
N THR A 105 1.40 -9.20 10.08
CA THR A 105 1.20 -9.60 8.69
C THR A 105 1.37 -11.10 8.55
N GLY A 106 0.61 -11.69 7.63
CA GLY A 106 0.61 -13.13 7.44
C GLY A 106 -0.30 -13.85 8.42
N ALA A 107 -0.15 -15.15 8.52
CA ALA A 107 -1.01 -15.96 9.38
C ALA A 107 -0.82 -15.58 10.85
N SER A 108 -1.91 -15.64 11.62
CA SER A 108 -1.84 -15.49 13.07
C SER A 108 -1.04 -16.61 13.69
N ALA A 109 -0.18 -16.26 14.64
CA ALA A 109 0.57 -17.24 15.40
C ALA A 109 -0.38 -18.03 16.32
#